data_5ea20ff5dc46e746c153db9dff389d1c
#
_entry.id   5ea20ff5dc46e746c153db9dff389d1c
#
_cell.length_a   1.000
_cell.length_b   1.000
_cell.length_c   1.000
_cell.angle_alpha   90.00
_cell.angle_beta   90.00
_cell.angle_gamma   90.00
#
_symmetry.space_group_name_H-M   'P 1'
#
loop_
_entity.id
_entity.type
_entity.pdbx_description
1 polymer ?
#
loop_
_entity_poly.entity_id
_entity_poly.type
_entity_poly.pdbx_seq_one_letter_code
_entity_poly.pdbx_strand_id
1 'polypeptide(L)'
;VGICVRQDDLASAEVHSLIAEHLSGMHSNSPPGHVHALAIESLRAPSVTFWTAWVDGALAGCGALKELDPLTGEVKSMRTRPAFLRRGVGQAILDEIVRTARQRGYSGLFLETGTGQAFEPAHAFYRRNGFEWSGPFGEYTATDFNVFMVKVLDQA
;
A
#
# COMPACT_ATOMS: atom_id res chain seq x y z
N VAL A 1 15.15 -17.80 -6.82
CA VAL A 1 14.58 -16.64 -7.51
C VAL A 1 14.14 -15.62 -6.49
N GLY A 2 14.85 -14.50 -6.46
CA GLY A 2 14.61 -13.49 -5.47
C GLY A 2 13.57 -12.46 -5.89
N ILE A 3 12.98 -11.83 -4.88
CA ILE A 3 12.11 -10.69 -5.08
C ILE A 3 12.96 -9.45 -4.77
N CYS A 4 13.01 -8.50 -5.72
CA CYS A 4 13.73 -7.25 -5.53
C CYS A 4 12.73 -6.14 -5.25
N VAL A 5 12.83 -5.52 -4.07
CA VAL A 5 11.99 -4.38 -3.71
C VAL A 5 12.86 -3.14 -3.73
N ARG A 6 12.42 -2.10 -4.44
CA ARG A 6 13.18 -0.86 -4.55
C ARG A 6 12.24 0.34 -4.59
N GLN A 7 12.76 1.49 -4.15
CA GLN A 7 12.02 2.73 -4.31
C GLN A 7 11.89 3.06 -5.79
N ASP A 8 10.77 3.68 -6.16
CA ASP A 8 10.44 3.94 -7.55
C ASP A 8 9.93 5.38 -7.69
N ASP A 9 10.25 6.02 -8.80
CA ASP A 9 9.87 7.41 -9.05
C ASP A 9 8.56 7.57 -9.81
N LEU A 10 7.86 6.45 -10.06
CA LEU A 10 6.58 6.44 -10.79
C LEU A 10 6.71 6.97 -12.22
N ALA A 11 7.87 6.82 -12.83
CA ALA A 11 8.10 7.35 -14.18
C ALA A 11 7.78 6.35 -15.30
N SER A 12 7.81 5.03 -15.02
CA SER A 12 7.67 4.05 -16.08
C SER A 12 6.21 3.76 -16.45
N ALA A 13 5.99 3.40 -17.71
CA ALA A 13 4.67 3.02 -18.18
C ALA A 13 4.15 1.76 -17.48
N GLU A 14 5.05 0.84 -17.13
CA GLU A 14 4.67 -0.38 -16.41
C GLU A 14 4.08 -0.07 -15.04
N VAL A 15 4.70 0.86 -14.32
CA VAL A 15 4.21 1.27 -12.99
C VAL A 15 2.87 2.00 -13.13
N HIS A 16 2.72 2.85 -14.14
CA HIS A 16 1.44 3.51 -14.40
C HIS A 16 0.33 2.50 -14.70
N SER A 17 0.64 1.45 -15.46
CA SER A 17 -0.33 0.38 -15.73
C SER A 17 -0.72 -0.35 -14.46
N LEU A 18 0.23 -0.62 -13.57
CA LEU A 18 -0.06 -1.28 -12.30
C LEU A 18 -0.98 -0.43 -11.42
N ILE A 19 -0.74 0.88 -11.34
CA ILE A 19 -1.60 1.79 -10.60
C ILE A 19 -3.00 1.83 -11.21
N ALA A 20 -3.10 1.84 -12.53
CA ALA A 20 -4.40 1.80 -13.21
C ALA A 20 -5.16 0.51 -12.90
N GLU A 21 -4.49 -0.64 -12.88
CA GLU A 21 -5.10 -1.92 -12.48
C GLU A 21 -5.62 -1.86 -11.05
N HIS A 22 -4.84 -1.28 -10.14
CA HIS A 22 -5.24 -1.14 -8.75
C HIS A 22 -6.51 -0.31 -8.61
N LEU A 23 -6.61 0.79 -9.37
CA LEU A 23 -7.75 1.69 -9.31
C LEU A 23 -8.98 1.16 -10.03
N SER A 24 -8.83 0.33 -11.05
CA SER A 24 -9.96 -0.14 -11.85
C SER A 24 -10.98 -0.96 -11.04
N GLY A 25 -10.56 -1.55 -9.93
CA GLY A 25 -11.45 -2.27 -9.04
C GLY A 25 -12.12 -1.40 -7.97
N MET A 26 -11.80 -0.12 -7.93
CA MET A 26 -12.22 0.75 -6.82
C MET A 26 -13.25 1.80 -7.21
N HIS A 27 -13.36 2.18 -8.47
CA HIS A 27 -14.20 3.31 -8.87
C HIS A 27 -14.88 3.16 -10.20
N SER A 28 -16.12 3.59 -10.25
CA SER A 28 -16.92 3.64 -11.45
C SER A 28 -17.40 5.04 -11.78
N ASN A 29 -17.17 6.03 -10.90
CA ASN A 29 -17.84 7.32 -10.99
C ASN A 29 -16.99 8.47 -11.49
N SER A 30 -15.69 8.25 -11.76
CA SER A 30 -14.81 9.27 -12.31
C SER A 30 -14.21 8.79 -13.63
N PRO A 31 -13.89 9.71 -14.56
CA PRO A 31 -13.20 9.29 -15.79
C PRO A 31 -11.91 8.55 -15.43
N PRO A 32 -11.69 7.37 -16.02
CA PRO A 32 -10.53 6.53 -15.63
C PRO A 32 -9.18 7.25 -15.73
N GLY A 33 -8.98 8.05 -16.76
CA GLY A 33 -7.71 8.76 -16.91
C GLY A 33 -7.48 9.82 -15.85
N HIS A 34 -8.55 10.47 -15.40
CA HIS A 34 -8.47 11.50 -14.37
C HIS A 34 -8.08 10.90 -13.02
N VAL A 35 -8.74 9.80 -12.62
CA VAL A 35 -8.44 9.11 -11.36
C VAL A 35 -7.00 8.61 -11.35
N HIS A 36 -6.55 8.03 -12.46
CA HIS A 36 -5.19 7.53 -12.60
C HIS A 36 -4.15 8.67 -12.45
N ALA A 37 -4.38 9.80 -13.10
CA ALA A 37 -3.46 10.93 -13.02
C ALA A 37 -3.35 11.48 -11.60
N LEU A 38 -4.49 11.61 -10.91
CA LEU A 38 -4.51 12.08 -9.52
C LEU A 38 -3.81 11.10 -8.58
N ALA A 39 -3.96 9.80 -8.82
CA ALA A 39 -3.29 8.78 -8.01
C ALA A 39 -1.77 8.85 -8.16
N ILE A 40 -1.27 8.99 -9.39
CA ILE A 40 0.17 9.12 -9.65
C ILE A 40 0.71 10.38 -8.97
N GLU A 41 0.03 11.50 -9.12
CA GLU A 41 0.45 12.76 -8.52
C GLU A 41 0.48 12.67 -6.99
N SER A 42 -0.53 12.06 -6.40
CA SER A 42 -0.62 11.86 -4.96
C SER A 42 0.54 11.00 -4.45
N LEU A 43 0.93 9.96 -5.18
CA LEU A 43 2.03 9.08 -4.80
C LEU A 43 3.39 9.73 -4.96
N ARG A 44 3.50 10.82 -5.73
CA ARG A 44 4.73 11.60 -5.89
C ARG A 44 4.90 12.68 -4.83
N ALA A 45 3.92 12.86 -3.95
CA ALA A 45 4.01 13.88 -2.91
C ALA A 45 5.24 13.63 -2.01
N PRO A 46 5.86 14.70 -1.48
CA PRO A 46 7.05 14.53 -0.62
C PRO A 46 6.82 13.68 0.62
N SER A 47 5.57 13.59 1.09
CA SER A 47 5.23 12.77 2.26
C SER A 47 5.09 11.29 1.93
N VAL A 48 5.19 10.90 0.65
CA VAL A 48 4.97 9.52 0.21
C VAL A 48 6.27 8.93 -0.30
N THR A 49 6.58 7.72 0.19
CA THR A 49 7.65 6.88 -0.35
C THR A 49 6.99 5.72 -1.08
N PHE A 50 7.39 5.45 -2.31
CA PHE A 50 6.77 4.43 -3.14
C PHE A 50 7.80 3.38 -3.53
N TRP A 51 7.39 2.10 -3.46
CA TRP A 51 8.25 0.97 -3.83
C TRP A 51 7.59 0.12 -4.90
N THR A 52 8.45 -0.50 -5.69
CA THR A 52 8.04 -1.56 -6.62
C THR A 52 8.78 -2.85 -6.27
N ALA A 53 8.16 -3.97 -6.58
CA ALA A 53 8.74 -5.29 -6.40
C ALA A 53 8.88 -5.96 -7.76
N TRP A 54 10.02 -6.58 -7.98
CA TRP A 54 10.38 -7.18 -9.26
C TRP A 54 10.79 -8.64 -9.06
N VAL A 55 10.32 -9.50 -9.95
CA VAL A 55 10.67 -10.92 -9.97
C VAL A 55 11.19 -11.24 -11.37
N ASP A 56 12.44 -11.68 -11.46
CA ASP A 56 13.10 -11.99 -12.75
C ASP A 56 12.97 -10.86 -13.77
N GLY A 57 13.09 -9.64 -13.33
CA GLY A 57 13.01 -8.47 -14.21
C GLY A 57 11.61 -8.02 -14.57
N ALA A 58 10.57 -8.70 -14.08
CA ALA A 58 9.18 -8.32 -14.31
C ALA A 58 8.60 -7.62 -13.10
N LEU A 59 7.83 -6.55 -13.34
CA LEU A 59 7.15 -5.84 -12.27
C LEU A 59 6.05 -6.73 -11.68
N ALA A 60 6.16 -7.00 -10.39
CA ALA A 60 5.25 -7.93 -9.71
C ALA A 60 4.27 -7.24 -8.77
N GLY A 61 4.62 -6.06 -8.23
CA GLY A 61 3.74 -5.37 -7.31
C GLY A 61 4.28 -4.03 -6.87
N CYS A 62 3.51 -3.36 -6.01
CA CYS A 62 3.89 -2.07 -5.47
C CYS A 62 3.31 -1.85 -4.06
N GLY A 63 3.79 -0.82 -3.41
CA GLY A 63 3.26 -0.36 -2.13
C GLY A 63 3.85 1.00 -1.77
N ALA A 64 3.20 1.69 -0.85
CA ALA A 64 3.62 3.03 -0.47
C ALA A 64 3.47 3.27 1.02
N LEU A 65 4.27 4.19 1.53
CA LEU A 65 4.22 4.67 2.91
C LEU A 65 4.06 6.18 2.87
N LYS A 66 2.96 6.66 3.44
CA LYS A 66 2.72 8.09 3.56
C LYS A 66 2.93 8.52 5.00
N GLU A 67 3.74 9.55 5.21
CA GLU A 67 3.91 10.11 6.55
C GLU A 67 2.65 10.88 6.92
N LEU A 68 2.05 10.52 8.05
CA LEU A 68 0.86 11.21 8.58
C LEU A 68 1.28 12.33 9.54
N ASP A 69 2.23 12.03 10.39
CA ASP A 69 2.87 12.96 11.31
C ASP A 69 4.27 12.41 11.62
N PRO A 70 5.09 13.10 12.44
CA PRO A 70 6.46 12.63 12.69
C PRO A 70 6.57 11.23 13.32
N LEU A 71 5.49 10.72 13.90
CA LEU A 71 5.50 9.43 14.61
C LEU A 71 4.64 8.35 13.96
N THR A 72 3.88 8.66 12.91
CA THR A 72 3.00 7.67 12.30
C THR A 72 2.99 7.75 10.78
N GLY A 73 2.69 6.62 10.17
CA GLY A 73 2.58 6.53 8.71
C GLY A 73 1.39 5.69 8.29
N GLU A 74 1.06 5.79 7.03
CA GLU A 74 -0.03 5.02 6.41
C GLU A 74 0.53 4.11 5.33
N VAL A 75 0.21 2.82 5.40
CA VAL A 75 0.47 1.86 4.32
C VAL A 75 -0.64 2.02 3.30
N LYS A 76 -0.27 2.23 2.04
CA LYS A 76 -1.27 2.43 1.00
C LYS A 76 -0.80 1.90 -0.34
N SER A 77 -1.73 1.79 -1.28
CA SER A 77 -1.45 1.38 -2.66
C SER A 77 -0.77 0.01 -2.78
N MET A 78 -1.03 -0.88 -1.84
CA MET A 78 -0.51 -2.25 -1.88
C MET A 78 -1.21 -3.04 -2.98
N ARG A 79 -0.43 -3.54 -3.93
CA ARG A 79 -0.96 -4.32 -5.05
C ARG A 79 0.06 -5.35 -5.50
N THR A 80 -0.40 -6.60 -5.68
CA THR A 80 0.39 -7.64 -6.33
C THR A 80 -0.32 -8.04 -7.62
N ARG A 81 0.42 -8.13 -8.71
CA ARG A 81 -0.16 -8.54 -9.99
C ARG A 81 -0.63 -9.99 -9.91
N PRO A 82 -1.75 -10.34 -10.57
CA PRO A 82 -2.32 -11.70 -10.48
C PRO A 82 -1.32 -12.83 -10.77
N ALA A 83 -0.43 -12.65 -11.75
CA ALA A 83 0.56 -13.63 -12.10
C ALA A 83 1.59 -13.92 -10.99
N PHE A 84 1.69 -13.04 -10.02
CA PHE A 84 2.69 -13.13 -8.93
C PHE A 84 2.07 -13.32 -7.55
N LEU A 85 0.77 -13.59 -7.49
CA LEU A 85 0.11 -13.85 -6.21
C LEU A 85 0.66 -15.10 -5.53
N ARG A 86 0.64 -15.09 -4.20
CA ARG A 86 1.07 -16.22 -3.36
C ARG A 86 2.54 -16.58 -3.51
N ARG A 87 3.37 -15.63 -3.90
CA ARG A 87 4.81 -15.82 -4.08
C ARG A 87 5.64 -14.98 -3.11
N GLY A 88 4.98 -14.34 -2.14
CA GLY A 88 5.66 -13.52 -1.13
C GLY A 88 5.93 -12.08 -1.55
N VAL A 89 5.37 -11.61 -2.66
CA VAL A 89 5.60 -10.25 -3.16
C VAL A 89 5.06 -9.21 -2.20
N GLY A 90 3.80 -9.35 -1.79
CA GLY A 90 3.19 -8.43 -0.82
C GLY A 90 3.93 -8.42 0.50
N GLN A 91 4.37 -9.58 0.97
CA GLN A 91 5.13 -9.70 2.20
C GLN A 91 6.46 -8.95 2.09
N ALA A 92 7.18 -9.12 0.97
CA ALA A 92 8.46 -8.44 0.77
C ALA A 92 8.29 -6.91 0.77
N ILE A 93 7.24 -6.41 0.13
CA ILE A 93 6.94 -4.98 0.11
C ILE A 93 6.61 -4.48 1.52
N LEU A 94 5.73 -5.18 2.22
CA LEU A 94 5.33 -4.78 3.57
C LEU A 94 6.52 -4.81 4.54
N ASP A 95 7.39 -5.81 4.43
CA ASP A 95 8.60 -5.88 5.25
C ASP A 95 9.49 -4.65 5.04
N GLU A 96 9.63 -4.20 3.81
CA GLU A 96 10.41 -3.00 3.49
C GLU A 96 9.74 -1.74 4.05
N ILE A 97 8.44 -1.64 3.96
CA ILE A 97 7.68 -0.52 4.53
C ILE A 97 7.86 -0.47 6.05
N VAL A 98 7.71 -1.61 6.71
CA VAL A 98 7.85 -1.68 8.18
C VAL A 98 9.27 -1.34 8.61
N ARG A 99 10.27 -1.85 7.89
CA ARG A 99 11.68 -1.54 8.17
C ARG A 99 11.93 -0.04 8.06
N THR A 100 11.43 0.57 6.99
CA THR A 100 11.58 2.01 6.77
C THR A 100 10.89 2.82 7.86
N ALA A 101 9.68 2.42 8.24
CA ALA A 101 8.93 3.09 9.30
C ALA A 101 9.69 3.06 10.63
N ARG A 102 10.28 1.91 10.96
CA ARG A 102 11.10 1.81 12.18
C ARG A 102 12.34 2.68 12.11
N GLN A 103 13.00 2.74 10.97
CA GLN A 103 14.17 3.62 10.78
C GLN A 103 13.82 5.08 10.96
N ARG A 104 12.62 5.48 10.58
CA ARG A 104 12.13 6.86 10.74
C ARG A 104 11.65 7.17 12.15
N GLY A 105 11.57 6.18 13.03
CA GLY A 105 11.13 6.36 14.41
C GLY A 105 9.61 6.38 14.56
N TYR A 106 8.87 5.86 13.58
CA TYR A 106 7.42 5.79 13.70
C TYR A 106 7.01 4.81 14.80
N SER A 107 6.00 5.17 15.58
CA SER A 107 5.45 4.32 16.61
C SER A 107 4.24 3.51 16.13
N GLY A 108 3.70 3.84 14.98
CA GLY A 108 2.55 3.13 14.45
C GLY A 108 2.41 3.27 12.95
N LEU A 109 1.79 2.26 12.35
CA LEU A 109 1.39 2.26 10.94
C LEU A 109 -0.10 2.00 10.87
N PHE A 110 -0.78 2.80 10.06
CA PHE A 110 -2.21 2.66 9.81
C PHE A 110 -2.47 2.24 8.39
N LEU A 111 -3.64 1.68 8.13
CA LEU A 111 -4.11 1.45 6.77
C LEU A 111 -5.63 1.50 6.72
N GLU A 112 -6.15 1.74 5.54
CA GLU A 112 -7.57 1.67 5.26
C GLU A 112 -7.77 0.60 4.19
N THR A 113 -8.77 -0.25 4.37
CA THR A 113 -9.17 -1.21 3.34
C THR A 113 -10.68 -1.18 3.15
N GLY A 114 -11.14 -1.78 2.05
CA GLY A 114 -12.56 -1.99 1.84
C GLY A 114 -13.12 -3.09 2.73
N THR A 115 -14.44 -3.21 2.73
CA THR A 115 -15.16 -4.27 3.43
C THR A 115 -15.66 -5.30 2.43
N GLY A 116 -16.11 -6.45 2.94
CA GLY A 116 -16.71 -7.50 2.14
C GLY A 116 -15.74 -8.59 1.77
N GLN A 117 -16.28 -9.60 1.10
CA GLN A 117 -15.57 -10.84 0.84
C GLN A 117 -14.32 -10.67 -0.02
N ALA A 118 -14.35 -9.71 -0.96
CA ALA A 118 -13.22 -9.47 -1.83
C ALA A 118 -11.98 -8.97 -1.06
N PHE A 119 -12.17 -8.39 0.12
CA PHE A 119 -11.07 -7.85 0.93
C PHE A 119 -10.62 -8.79 2.06
N GLU A 120 -11.27 -9.94 2.23
CA GLU A 120 -10.88 -10.87 3.29
C GLU A 120 -9.44 -11.35 3.20
N PRO A 121 -8.89 -11.66 2.00
CA PRO A 121 -7.48 -12.04 1.91
C PRO A 121 -6.54 -10.93 2.38
N ALA A 122 -6.85 -9.68 2.07
CA ALA A 122 -6.06 -8.55 2.53
C ALA A 122 -6.12 -8.40 4.06
N HIS A 123 -7.32 -8.52 4.63
CA HIS A 123 -7.49 -8.46 6.08
C HIS A 123 -6.67 -9.55 6.77
N ALA A 124 -6.74 -10.78 6.28
CA ALA A 124 -5.97 -11.89 6.84
C ALA A 124 -4.46 -11.64 6.74
N PHE A 125 -4.01 -11.12 5.60
CA PHE A 125 -2.61 -10.80 5.37
C PHE A 125 -2.12 -9.76 6.39
N TYR A 126 -2.85 -8.67 6.57
CA TYR A 126 -2.44 -7.63 7.51
C TYR A 126 -2.49 -8.11 8.96
N ARG A 127 -3.50 -8.89 9.31
CA ARG A 127 -3.59 -9.45 10.67
C ARG A 127 -2.43 -10.38 10.98
N ARG A 128 -2.01 -11.21 10.02
CA ARG A 128 -0.82 -12.06 10.19
C ARG A 128 0.44 -11.23 10.42
N ASN A 129 0.44 -10.01 9.93
CA ASN A 129 1.58 -9.10 10.09
C ASN A 129 1.45 -8.16 11.29
N GLY A 130 0.52 -8.44 12.19
CA GLY A 130 0.41 -7.71 13.45
C GLY A 130 -0.48 -6.48 13.41
N PHE A 131 -1.22 -6.28 12.32
CA PHE A 131 -2.21 -5.21 12.28
C PHE A 131 -3.49 -5.66 12.98
N GLU A 132 -4.12 -4.74 13.70
CA GLU A 132 -5.38 -4.98 14.40
C GLU A 132 -6.41 -3.94 13.96
N TRP A 133 -7.69 -4.25 14.17
CA TRP A 133 -8.76 -3.33 13.81
C TRP A 133 -8.66 -2.04 14.62
N SER A 134 -8.90 -0.91 13.96
CA SER A 134 -8.87 0.39 14.60
C SER A 134 -10.01 1.28 14.09
N GLY A 135 -10.12 2.47 14.67
CA GLY A 135 -11.00 3.50 14.13
C GLY A 135 -10.32 4.30 13.02
N PRO A 136 -11.05 5.25 12.42
CA PRO A 136 -10.50 6.12 11.39
C PRO A 136 -9.27 6.90 11.87
N PHE A 137 -8.40 7.21 10.93
CA PHE A 137 -7.19 8.01 11.17
C PHE A 137 -7.05 9.08 10.08
N GLY A 138 -6.19 10.06 10.33
CA GLY A 138 -5.95 11.12 9.36
C GLY A 138 -7.24 11.84 9.00
N GLU A 139 -7.47 12.01 7.70
CA GLU A 139 -8.65 12.69 7.19
C GLU A 139 -9.77 11.73 6.81
N TYR A 140 -9.62 10.45 7.09
CA TYR A 140 -10.63 9.45 6.73
C TYR A 140 -11.85 9.52 7.63
N THR A 141 -13.01 9.22 7.04
CA THR A 141 -14.27 9.09 7.76
C THR A 141 -14.74 7.63 7.63
N ALA A 142 -15.23 7.08 8.74
CA ALA A 142 -15.78 5.72 8.71
C ALA A 142 -17.08 5.67 7.89
N THR A 143 -17.17 4.66 7.02
CA THR A 143 -18.37 4.39 6.22
C THR A 143 -18.70 2.92 6.30
N ASP A 144 -19.79 2.49 5.62
CA ASP A 144 -20.12 1.07 5.53
C ASP A 144 -19.19 0.31 4.58
N PHE A 145 -18.31 1.02 3.87
CA PHE A 145 -17.50 0.44 2.80
C PHE A 145 -16.01 0.41 3.11
N ASN A 146 -15.59 0.93 4.27
CA ASN A 146 -14.18 0.91 4.65
C ASN A 146 -14.00 0.51 6.11
N VAL A 147 -12.84 -0.05 6.39
CA VAL A 147 -12.40 -0.40 7.74
C VAL A 147 -10.94 0.01 7.88
N PHE A 148 -10.48 0.13 9.11
CA PHE A 148 -9.16 0.65 9.42
C PHE A 148 -8.40 -0.33 10.30
N MET A 149 -7.08 -0.35 10.13
CA MET A 149 -6.21 -1.21 10.92
C MET A 149 -4.98 -0.42 11.37
N VAL A 150 -4.38 -0.85 12.47
CA VAL A 150 -3.17 -0.25 13.01
C VAL A 150 -2.20 -1.33 13.45
N LYS A 151 -0.91 -1.08 13.19
CA LYS A 151 0.18 -1.89 13.74
C LYS A 151 1.02 -0.97 14.63
N VAL A 152 1.13 -1.34 15.90
CA VAL A 152 2.04 -0.66 16.83
C VAL A 152 3.45 -1.16 16.56
N LEU A 153 4.39 -0.23 16.41
CA LEU A 153 5.79 -0.56 16.15
C LEU A 153 6.59 -0.49 17.44
N ASP A 154 7.38 -1.54 17.67
CA ASP A 154 8.27 -1.55 18.83
C ASP A 154 9.41 -0.55 18.59
N GLN A 155 9.70 0.23 19.62
CA GLN A 155 10.86 1.10 19.63
C GLN A 155 12.05 0.25 20.04
N ALA A 156 12.81 -0.21 19.08
CA ALA A 156 14.00 -0.99 19.36
C ALA A 156 15.15 -0.09 19.77
#